data_2d2be7547f34677a5f34fac9a922cf24
#
_entry.id   2d2be7547f34677a5f34fac9a922cf24
#
_cell.length_a   1.000
_cell.length_b   1.000
_cell.length_c   1.000
_cell.angle_alpha   90.00
_cell.angle_beta   90.00
_cell.angle_gamma   90.00
#
_symmetry.space_group_name_H-M   'P 1'
#
loop_
_entity.id
_entity.type
_entity.pdbx_description
1 polymer ?
#
loop_
_entity_poly.entity_id
_entity_poly.type
_entity_poly.pdbx_seq_one_letter_code
_entity_poly.pdbx_strand_id
1 'polypeptide(L)'
;MATKNLKHKEEDNKVLPDTQGQADTRNLPINKVGIKDILHPMIIKQRSGKNQTTVANFNMYVNLPHNLKGTHMSRFVHILNSHEDYITVDIFKNMIREMLILLEAESGHVEMSFPYFIKKTAPVSKVQSLLDYNVSLIGEIKDGKSNMKVKVTIPVTSLCPCS
;
A
#
# COMPACT_ATOMS: atom_id res chain seq x y z
N MET A 1 -38.42 28.60 -38.41
CA MET A 1 -37.86 27.31 -38.05
C MET A 1 -36.41 27.27 -38.45
N ALA A 2 -35.49 27.45 -37.52
CA ALA A 2 -34.05 27.51 -37.77
C ALA A 2 -33.39 26.35 -37.01
N THR A 3 -32.99 25.30 -37.73
CA THR A 3 -32.25 24.17 -37.25
C THR A 3 -30.80 24.57 -37.01
N LYS A 4 -30.40 24.62 -35.72
CA LYS A 4 -29.01 24.80 -35.32
C LYS A 4 -28.24 23.49 -35.52
N ASN A 5 -27.33 23.49 -36.47
CA ASN A 5 -26.30 22.45 -36.65
C ASN A 5 -25.31 22.51 -35.45
N LEU A 6 -25.37 21.54 -34.59
CA LEU A 6 -24.33 21.22 -33.60
C LEU A 6 -23.19 20.50 -34.34
N LYS A 7 -22.12 21.23 -34.61
CA LYS A 7 -20.84 20.64 -35.03
C LYS A 7 -20.25 19.92 -33.81
N HIS A 8 -20.21 18.58 -33.86
CA HIS A 8 -19.34 17.79 -33.00
C HIS A 8 -17.88 18.20 -33.29
N LYS A 9 -17.24 18.79 -32.28
CA LYS A 9 -15.78 18.89 -32.26
C LYS A 9 -15.23 17.48 -32.06
N GLU A 10 -14.52 16.98 -33.06
CA GLU A 10 -13.59 15.86 -32.89
C GLU A 10 -12.54 16.29 -31.84
N GLU A 11 -12.59 15.69 -30.65
CA GLU A 11 -11.52 15.80 -29.69
C GLU A 11 -10.32 15.03 -30.25
N ASP A 12 -9.30 15.75 -30.67
CA ASP A 12 -7.98 15.24 -31.00
C ASP A 12 -7.49 14.44 -29.79
N ASN A 13 -7.49 13.12 -29.91
CA ASN A 13 -6.94 12.17 -28.94
C ASN A 13 -5.42 12.29 -28.95
N LYS A 14 -4.91 13.38 -28.39
CA LYS A 14 -3.48 13.66 -28.27
C LYS A 14 -2.91 12.68 -27.25
N VAL A 15 -2.37 11.58 -27.74
CA VAL A 15 -1.63 10.62 -26.89
C VAL A 15 -0.48 11.39 -26.24
N LEU A 16 -0.56 11.57 -24.93
CA LEU A 16 0.50 12.25 -24.19
C LEU A 16 1.77 11.38 -24.25
N PRO A 17 2.93 11.98 -24.54
CA PRO A 17 4.18 11.21 -24.60
C PRO A 17 4.53 10.64 -23.24
N ASP A 18 4.95 9.37 -23.21
CA ASP A 18 5.46 8.73 -22.00
C ASP A 18 6.82 9.33 -21.63
N THR A 19 6.79 10.34 -20.76
CA THR A 19 8.01 11.04 -20.31
C THR A 19 8.80 10.20 -19.29
N GLN A 20 8.13 9.29 -18.56
CA GLN A 20 8.76 8.51 -17.49
C GLN A 20 9.57 7.34 -18.05
N GLY A 21 9.09 6.72 -19.12
CA GLY A 21 9.80 5.63 -19.83
C GLY A 21 10.95 6.10 -20.74
N GLN A 22 11.21 7.42 -20.84
CA GLN A 22 12.33 7.92 -21.63
C GLN A 22 13.67 7.54 -21.03
N ALA A 23 14.67 7.33 -21.92
CA ALA A 23 16.05 7.07 -21.50
C ALA A 23 16.62 8.28 -20.76
N ASP A 24 17.32 8.01 -19.65
CA ASP A 24 18.05 9.02 -18.88
C ASP A 24 19.53 9.01 -19.24
N THR A 25 20.08 10.19 -19.51
CA THR A 25 21.49 10.39 -19.83
C THR A 25 22.36 10.65 -18.58
N ARG A 26 21.75 10.92 -17.43
CA ARG A 26 22.46 11.20 -16.17
C ARG A 26 23.12 9.98 -15.55
N ASN A 27 22.66 8.76 -15.90
CA ASN A 27 23.17 7.48 -15.41
C ASN A 27 23.21 7.36 -13.88
N LEU A 28 22.23 7.91 -13.17
CA LEU A 28 22.13 7.87 -11.72
C LEU A 28 21.03 6.89 -11.28
N PRO A 29 21.38 5.72 -10.70
CA PRO A 29 20.38 4.83 -10.15
C PRO A 29 19.79 5.40 -8.86
N ILE A 30 18.49 5.20 -8.64
CA ILE A 30 17.80 5.59 -7.39
C ILE A 30 17.33 4.33 -6.69
N ASN A 31 17.81 4.11 -5.47
CA ASN A 31 17.52 2.89 -4.71
C ASN A 31 16.05 2.77 -4.29
N LYS A 32 15.39 3.90 -4.01
CA LYS A 32 13.97 3.93 -3.59
C LYS A 32 13.29 5.14 -4.19
N VAL A 33 12.31 4.92 -5.04
CA VAL A 33 11.41 5.94 -5.57
C VAL A 33 9.98 5.41 -5.44
N GLY A 34 9.04 6.25 -5.05
CA GLY A 34 7.66 5.80 -4.86
C GLY A 34 6.80 6.79 -4.08
N ILE A 35 5.79 6.25 -3.40
CA ILE A 35 4.82 7.01 -2.61
C ILE A 35 5.00 6.72 -1.12
N LYS A 36 4.70 7.71 -0.29
CA LYS A 36 4.83 7.62 1.16
C LYS A 36 3.62 8.25 1.85
N ASP A 37 3.27 7.69 3.03
CA ASP A 37 2.22 8.20 3.91
C ASP A 37 0.83 8.27 3.24
N ILE A 38 0.53 7.30 2.38
CA ILE A 38 -0.79 7.20 1.73
C ILE A 38 -1.75 6.45 2.65
N LEU A 39 -2.79 7.14 3.10
CA LEU A 39 -3.87 6.52 3.87
C LEU A 39 -4.88 5.87 2.93
N HIS A 40 -5.18 4.60 3.19
CA HIS A 40 -6.13 3.83 2.39
C HIS A 40 -7.04 2.98 3.31
N PRO A 41 -8.37 2.99 3.10
CA PRO A 41 -9.28 2.13 3.84
C PRO A 41 -9.04 0.67 3.47
N MET A 42 -8.98 -0.21 4.48
CA MET A 42 -8.69 -1.64 4.29
C MET A 42 -9.58 -2.50 5.15
N ILE A 43 -9.82 -3.72 4.70
CA ILE A 43 -10.48 -4.76 5.46
C ILE A 43 -9.45 -5.83 5.82
N ILE A 44 -9.27 -6.05 7.12
CA ILE A 44 -8.38 -7.09 7.65
C ILE A 44 -9.21 -8.32 7.99
N LYS A 45 -8.87 -9.47 7.39
CA LYS A 45 -9.51 -10.74 7.69
C LYS A 45 -8.93 -11.32 8.97
N GLN A 46 -9.77 -11.49 9.98
CA GLN A 46 -9.37 -12.11 11.25
C GLN A 46 -9.40 -13.64 11.16
N ARG A 47 -8.59 -14.32 11.99
CA ARG A 47 -8.59 -15.79 12.10
C ARG A 47 -9.98 -16.36 12.50
N SER A 48 -10.78 -15.59 13.22
CA SER A 48 -12.16 -15.93 13.60
C SER A 48 -13.16 -15.92 12.44
N GLY A 49 -12.72 -15.55 11.22
CA GLY A 49 -13.59 -15.35 10.06
C GLY A 49 -14.29 -13.98 10.02
N LYS A 50 -14.17 -13.17 11.07
CA LYS A 50 -14.69 -11.81 11.10
C LYS A 50 -13.77 -10.87 10.34
N ASN A 51 -14.36 -9.81 9.79
CA ASN A 51 -13.63 -8.74 9.14
C ASN A 51 -13.51 -7.54 10.07
N GLN A 52 -12.39 -6.84 9.99
CA GLN A 52 -12.17 -5.58 10.70
C GLN A 52 -11.79 -4.51 9.69
N THR A 53 -12.62 -3.49 9.54
CA THR A 53 -12.29 -2.31 8.74
C THR A 53 -11.33 -1.42 9.53
N THR A 54 -10.29 -0.95 8.85
CA THR A 54 -9.27 -0.05 9.40
C THR A 54 -8.79 0.91 8.32
N VAL A 55 -8.01 1.91 8.72
CA VAL A 55 -7.27 2.76 7.78
C VAL A 55 -5.80 2.39 7.88
N ALA A 56 -5.22 1.96 6.78
CA ALA A 56 -3.81 1.63 6.71
C ALA A 56 -3.00 2.77 6.08
N ASN A 57 -1.80 2.99 6.59
CA ASN A 57 -0.80 3.88 6.01
C ASN A 57 0.16 3.05 5.17
N PHE A 58 0.30 3.41 3.90
CA PHE A 58 1.17 2.73 2.93
C PHE A 58 2.38 3.55 2.58
N ASN A 59 3.55 2.90 2.60
CA ASN A 59 4.79 3.35 1.99
C ASN A 59 5.20 2.33 0.94
N MET A 60 5.31 2.74 -0.32
CA MET A 60 5.57 1.86 -1.45
C MET A 60 6.71 2.40 -2.30
N TYR A 61 7.73 1.60 -2.51
CA TYR A 61 8.95 2.00 -3.22
C TYR A 61 9.41 0.91 -4.18
N VAL A 62 9.99 1.34 -5.29
CA VAL A 62 10.74 0.49 -6.23
C VAL A 62 12.13 1.08 -6.47
N ASN A 63 13.06 0.28 -6.97
CA ASN A 63 14.31 0.80 -7.51
C ASN A 63 14.05 1.43 -8.88
N LEU A 64 14.77 2.50 -9.19
CA LEU A 64 14.80 3.09 -10.52
C LEU A 64 16.21 2.87 -11.10
N PRO A 65 16.34 2.07 -12.16
CA PRO A 65 17.63 1.84 -12.79
C PRO A 65 18.14 3.12 -13.47
N HIS A 66 19.44 3.19 -13.67
CA HIS A 66 20.15 4.39 -14.16
C HIS A 66 19.73 4.86 -15.56
N ASN A 67 19.16 3.96 -16.36
CA ASN A 67 18.74 4.22 -17.74
C ASN A 67 17.30 4.74 -17.87
N LEU A 68 16.53 4.79 -16.79
CA LEU A 68 15.15 5.30 -16.78
C LEU A 68 15.07 6.67 -16.13
N LYS A 69 14.28 7.55 -16.74
CA LYS A 69 14.07 8.92 -16.27
C LYS A 69 13.17 9.02 -15.04
N GLY A 70 12.25 8.10 -14.87
CA GLY A 70 11.29 8.11 -13.77
C GLY A 70 10.44 6.84 -13.69
N THR A 71 9.44 6.86 -12.82
CA THR A 71 8.43 5.82 -12.70
C THR A 71 7.03 6.44 -12.60
N HIS A 72 6.00 5.67 -12.99
CA HIS A 72 4.61 6.14 -13.01
C HIS A 72 3.98 6.10 -11.62
N MET A 73 3.87 7.24 -10.94
CA MET A 73 3.30 7.34 -9.59
C MET A 73 1.84 6.88 -9.52
N SER A 74 1.04 7.09 -10.58
CA SER A 74 -0.35 6.63 -10.66
C SER A 74 -0.50 5.11 -10.60
N ARG A 75 0.50 4.35 -11.04
CA ARG A 75 0.51 2.88 -10.97
C ARG A 75 0.51 2.37 -9.52
N PHE A 76 1.16 3.07 -8.58
CA PHE A 76 1.09 2.73 -7.15
C PHE A 76 -0.33 2.87 -6.60
N VAL A 77 -1.03 3.95 -6.96
CA VAL A 77 -2.42 4.18 -6.53
C VAL A 77 -3.34 3.15 -7.16
N HIS A 78 -3.11 2.79 -8.43
CA HIS A 78 -3.87 1.73 -9.09
C HIS A 78 -3.77 0.40 -8.35
N ILE A 79 -2.57 0.02 -7.89
CA ILE A 79 -2.36 -1.21 -7.12
C ILE A 79 -3.14 -1.18 -5.81
N LEU A 80 -3.14 -0.06 -5.08
CA LEU A 80 -3.91 0.06 -3.84
C LEU A 80 -5.42 -0.12 -4.10
N ASN A 81 -5.95 0.50 -5.15
CA ASN A 81 -7.37 0.41 -5.50
C ASN A 81 -7.77 -0.98 -6.00
N SER A 82 -6.85 -1.77 -6.56
CA SER A 82 -7.14 -3.14 -7.00
C SER A 82 -7.24 -4.17 -5.86
N HIS A 83 -6.85 -3.77 -4.63
CA HIS A 83 -6.86 -4.62 -3.43
C HIS A 83 -7.79 -4.11 -2.32
N GLU A 84 -8.95 -3.57 -2.69
CA GLU A 84 -9.90 -2.96 -1.73
C GLU A 84 -10.66 -3.97 -0.87
N ASP A 85 -10.84 -5.23 -1.31
CA ASP A 85 -11.73 -6.19 -0.66
C ASP A 85 -11.27 -6.58 0.74
N TYR A 86 -10.14 -7.23 0.86
CA TYR A 86 -9.52 -7.61 2.14
C TYR A 86 -8.05 -7.93 1.98
N ILE A 87 -7.29 -7.72 3.05
CA ILE A 87 -5.86 -8.03 3.08
C ILE A 87 -5.58 -9.26 3.96
N THR A 88 -4.75 -10.15 3.43
CA THR A 88 -4.05 -11.21 4.15
C THR A 88 -2.56 -11.09 3.88
N VAL A 89 -1.74 -11.85 4.59
CA VAL A 89 -0.29 -11.87 4.34
C VAL A 89 0.02 -12.31 2.90
N ASP A 90 -0.74 -13.27 2.37
CA ASP A 90 -0.53 -13.77 0.99
C ASP A 90 -0.93 -12.73 -0.05
N ILE A 91 -2.07 -12.04 0.14
CA ILE A 91 -2.51 -10.96 -0.74
C ILE A 91 -1.50 -9.82 -0.71
N PHE A 92 -1.01 -9.43 0.48
CA PHE A 92 0.03 -8.42 0.60
C PHE A 92 1.31 -8.79 -0.15
N LYS A 93 1.73 -10.06 -0.09
CA LYS A 93 2.87 -10.58 -0.84
C LYS A 93 2.65 -10.53 -2.35
N ASN A 94 1.45 -10.85 -2.82
CA ASN A 94 1.10 -10.79 -4.24
C ASN A 94 1.05 -9.35 -4.73
N MET A 95 0.51 -8.42 -3.94
CA MET A 95 0.50 -6.99 -4.24
C MET A 95 1.91 -6.44 -4.51
N ILE A 96 2.93 -6.90 -3.76
CA ILE A 96 4.32 -6.49 -4.02
C ILE A 96 4.81 -7.02 -5.37
N ARG A 97 4.46 -8.26 -5.73
CA ARG A 97 4.83 -8.83 -7.04
C ARG A 97 4.17 -8.09 -8.19
N GLU A 98 2.88 -7.80 -8.07
CA GLU A 98 2.12 -7.02 -9.04
C GLU A 98 2.72 -5.61 -9.20
N MET A 99 3.12 -5.00 -8.09
CA MET A 99 3.81 -3.70 -8.11
C MET A 99 5.09 -3.75 -8.95
N LEU A 100 5.93 -4.77 -8.78
CA LEU A 100 7.15 -4.93 -9.56
C LEU A 100 6.88 -5.12 -11.05
N ILE A 101 5.88 -5.94 -11.39
CA ILE A 101 5.49 -6.18 -12.79
C ILE A 101 4.96 -4.88 -13.42
N LEU A 102 4.03 -4.20 -12.74
CA LEU A 102 3.40 -3.00 -13.27
C LEU A 102 4.35 -1.81 -13.43
N LEU A 103 5.35 -1.72 -12.55
CA LEU A 103 6.37 -0.66 -12.56
C LEU A 103 7.66 -1.06 -13.29
N GLU A 104 7.71 -2.29 -13.85
CA GLU A 104 8.87 -2.82 -14.57
C GLU A 104 10.16 -2.74 -13.74
N ALA A 105 10.05 -3.02 -12.42
CA ALA A 105 11.12 -2.88 -11.45
C ALA A 105 11.64 -4.25 -10.98
N GLU A 106 12.95 -4.32 -10.70
CA GLU A 106 13.61 -5.55 -10.23
C GLU A 106 13.51 -5.73 -8.72
N SER A 107 13.38 -4.63 -7.99
CA SER A 107 13.23 -4.67 -6.53
C SER A 107 12.20 -3.66 -6.04
N GLY A 108 11.52 -4.03 -4.96
CA GLY A 108 10.49 -3.21 -4.36
C GLY A 108 10.32 -3.46 -2.87
N HIS A 109 9.79 -2.45 -2.21
CA HIS A 109 9.55 -2.45 -0.78
C HIS A 109 8.17 -1.84 -0.50
N VAL A 110 7.37 -2.54 0.28
CA VAL A 110 6.06 -2.06 0.73
C VAL A 110 5.98 -2.21 2.23
N GLU A 111 5.58 -1.15 2.90
CA GLU A 111 5.22 -1.14 4.31
C GLU A 111 3.76 -0.69 4.43
N MET A 112 2.95 -1.46 5.14
CA MET A 112 1.57 -1.18 5.46
C MET A 112 1.39 -1.21 6.96
N SER A 113 1.02 -0.08 7.57
CA SER A 113 0.82 0.04 9.02
C SER A 113 -0.62 0.42 9.33
N PHE A 114 -1.22 -0.25 10.32
CA PHE A 114 -2.63 -0.03 10.69
C PHE A 114 -2.90 -0.35 12.16
N PRO A 115 -3.90 0.31 12.78
CA PRO A 115 -4.40 -0.08 14.09
C PRO A 115 -5.24 -1.36 13.98
N TYR A 116 -4.92 -2.33 14.84
CA TYR A 116 -5.63 -3.59 14.96
C TYR A 116 -6.26 -3.72 16.34
N PHE A 117 -7.58 -3.89 16.40
CA PHE A 117 -8.33 -3.89 17.64
C PHE A 117 -8.63 -5.31 18.13
N ILE A 118 -8.30 -5.57 19.40
CA ILE A 118 -8.62 -6.84 20.07
C ILE A 118 -9.59 -6.55 21.21
N LYS A 119 -10.72 -7.24 21.21
CA LYS A 119 -11.69 -7.20 22.29
C LYS A 119 -11.19 -8.09 23.43
N LYS A 120 -11.01 -7.51 24.60
CA LYS A 120 -10.67 -8.24 25.84
C LYS A 120 -11.75 -8.11 26.87
N THR A 121 -11.89 -9.16 27.69
CA THR A 121 -12.85 -9.21 28.81
C THR A 121 -12.08 -9.29 30.10
N ALA A 122 -12.32 -8.36 31.01
CA ALA A 122 -11.71 -8.37 32.35
C ALA A 122 -12.10 -9.65 33.09
N PRO A 123 -11.15 -10.34 33.75
CA PRO A 123 -11.40 -11.66 34.37
C PRO A 123 -12.40 -11.61 35.53
N VAL A 124 -12.43 -10.52 36.29
CA VAL A 124 -13.29 -10.36 37.47
C VAL A 124 -14.57 -9.63 37.11
N SER A 125 -14.47 -8.38 36.65
CA SER A 125 -15.64 -7.51 36.39
C SER A 125 -16.43 -7.89 35.13
N LYS A 126 -15.86 -8.75 34.26
CA LYS A 126 -16.43 -9.13 32.95
C LYS A 126 -16.67 -7.95 32.01
N VAL A 127 -16.18 -6.76 32.34
CA VAL A 127 -16.24 -5.61 31.46
C VAL A 127 -15.41 -5.86 30.21
N GLN A 128 -15.96 -5.49 29.07
CA GLN A 128 -15.29 -5.63 27.77
C GLN A 128 -14.66 -4.30 27.37
N SER A 129 -13.40 -4.36 26.92
CA SER A 129 -12.67 -3.22 26.36
C SER A 129 -12.04 -3.61 25.03
N LEU A 130 -11.82 -2.60 24.19
CA LEU A 130 -11.02 -2.73 22.98
C LEU A 130 -9.61 -2.26 23.29
N LEU A 131 -8.63 -3.09 22.96
CA LEU A 131 -7.21 -2.72 22.96
C LEU A 131 -6.75 -2.56 21.53
N ASP A 132 -6.08 -1.47 21.26
CA ASP A 132 -5.47 -1.16 19.98
C ASP A 132 -4.00 -1.60 19.96
N TYR A 133 -3.63 -2.30 18.91
CA TYR A 133 -2.25 -2.66 18.60
C TYR A 133 -1.87 -2.02 17.28
N ASN A 134 -0.67 -1.47 17.18
CA ASN A 134 -0.19 -1.00 15.88
C ASN A 134 0.54 -2.15 15.17
N VAL A 135 0.01 -2.59 14.04
CA VAL A 135 0.56 -3.67 13.23
C VAL A 135 1.16 -3.11 11.96
N SER A 136 2.38 -3.54 11.62
CA SER A 136 2.99 -3.23 10.33
C SER A 136 3.35 -4.53 9.61
N LEU A 137 2.90 -4.64 8.36
CA LEU A 137 3.39 -5.64 7.42
C LEU A 137 4.46 -4.98 6.56
N ILE A 138 5.64 -5.55 6.51
CA ILE A 138 6.78 -5.04 5.76
C ILE A 138 7.21 -6.14 4.80
N GLY A 139 7.16 -5.84 3.52
CA GLY A 139 7.55 -6.77 2.46
C GLY A 139 8.60 -6.16 1.54
N GLU A 140 9.57 -6.96 1.17
CA GLU A 140 10.64 -6.60 0.25
C GLU A 140 10.88 -7.73 -0.72
N ILE A 141 11.03 -7.40 -1.99
CA ILE A 141 11.54 -8.30 -3.01
C ILE A 141 12.79 -7.68 -3.58
N LYS A 142 13.89 -8.39 -3.50
CA LYS A 142 15.19 -7.98 -4.01
C LYS A 142 15.96 -9.20 -4.51
N ASP A 143 16.60 -9.09 -5.68
CA ASP A 143 17.39 -10.18 -6.30
C ASP A 143 16.58 -11.49 -6.39
N GLY A 144 15.29 -11.40 -6.72
CA GLY A 144 14.35 -12.53 -6.79
C GLY A 144 13.96 -13.13 -5.43
N LYS A 145 14.53 -12.66 -4.33
CA LYS A 145 14.22 -13.13 -2.97
C LYS A 145 13.15 -12.27 -2.33
N SER A 146 12.13 -12.92 -1.77
CA SER A 146 11.05 -12.26 -1.03
C SER A 146 11.30 -12.38 0.48
N ASN A 147 11.28 -11.25 1.17
CA ASN A 147 11.37 -11.16 2.62
C ASN A 147 10.10 -10.50 3.17
N MET A 148 9.50 -11.09 4.20
CA MET A 148 8.30 -10.58 4.84
C MET A 148 8.52 -10.49 6.34
N LYS A 149 8.13 -9.35 6.94
CA LYS A 149 8.18 -9.13 8.38
C LYS A 149 6.83 -8.63 8.87
N VAL A 150 6.43 -9.10 10.03
CA VAL A 150 5.29 -8.55 10.79
C VAL A 150 5.86 -7.90 12.05
N LYS A 151 5.54 -6.62 12.23
CA LYS A 151 5.86 -5.86 13.43
C LYS A 151 4.57 -5.57 14.18
N VAL A 152 4.55 -5.84 15.47
CA VAL A 152 3.41 -5.53 16.34
C VAL A 152 3.92 -4.66 17.48
N THR A 153 3.33 -3.48 17.63
CA THR A 153 3.61 -2.57 18.75
C THR A 153 2.45 -2.65 19.71
N ILE A 154 2.75 -3.08 20.95
CA ILE A 154 1.76 -3.34 22.01
C ILE A 154 1.98 -2.30 23.11
N PRO A 155 0.99 -1.43 23.41
CA PRO A 155 1.08 -0.57 24.58
C PRO A 155 1.01 -1.44 25.86
N VAL A 156 1.92 -1.20 26.77
CA VAL A 156 1.95 -1.88 28.07
C VAL A 156 1.99 -0.84 29.18
N THR A 157 1.33 -1.15 30.30
CA THR A 157 1.42 -0.35 31.53
C THR A 157 2.19 -1.13 32.56
N SER A 158 3.02 -0.44 33.35
CA SER A 158 3.63 -1.08 34.51
C SER A 158 2.57 -1.28 35.59
N LEU A 159 2.67 -2.42 36.30
CA LEU A 159 1.77 -2.72 37.39
C LEU A 159 1.98 -1.72 38.52
N CYS A 160 0.91 -1.08 38.99
CA CYS A 160 0.97 -0.30 40.23
C CYS A 160 0.90 -1.29 41.40
N PRO A 161 1.88 -1.31 42.33
CA PRO A 161 1.84 -2.18 43.50
C PRO A 161 0.75 -1.80 44.49
N CYS A 162 0.04 -0.69 44.25
CA CYS A 162 -1.04 -0.20 45.12
C CYS A 162 -2.44 -0.69 44.72
N SER A 163 -2.57 -1.56 43.71
CA SER A 163 -3.86 -2.07 43.22
C SER A 163 -4.01 -3.56 43.44
#